data_179742469fd2fa4e30bc055c8236b461
#
_entry.id   179742469fd2fa4e30bc055c8236b461
#
_cell.length_a   1.000
_cell.length_b   1.000
_cell.length_c   1.000
_cell.angle_alpha   90.00
_cell.angle_beta   90.00
_cell.angle_gamma   90.00
#
_symmetry.space_group_name_H-M   'P 1'
#
loop_
_entity.id
_entity.type
_entity.pdbx_description
1 polymer ?
#
loop_
_entity_poly.entity_id
_entity_poly.type
_entity_poly.pdbx_seq_one_letter_code
_entity_poly.pdbx_strand_id
1 'polypeptide(L)'
;MCRFNSSLKHHDMDYKIIKLKPKKEESLRRFHPWIFSGAVQQKDNDLTEGEVVSVYTASNEFIAVGHYQIGSIEVRVLSFEEEEIDSDFWQKRLKSALELRKSIGLLSAGNDSYRLVHGEGDGLPGLIIDVYAETAVIQSHSVGMHESRMMICDALKAVMGTTLKNIYYKSETTLPYKANLGAENEYLFGGKDVAEIASENGLKFYPDWIKGQKTGFFVDQRDNRALLERYAKGRSVLNMFCYTGGFSFYAMRGNAKLVHSVDSSSKAVMLTNKNVEINFPDDKRHEAFAEDAFKYLGSINKGDYDLIILDPPAFAKHRGAIKNALQGYKRLNAVAFDKIAPGGIVFTFSCSQVITKEAFRLAVFSAAAMSGRKVRILHQLSQPADHPINIYHPEGEYLKGLVLYVE
;
A
#
# COMPACT_ATOMS: atom_id res chain seq x y z
N MET A 1 11.00 -47.17 -9.85
CA MET A 1 12.36 -46.76 -9.44
C MET A 1 12.97 -45.94 -10.57
N CYS A 2 12.73 -44.65 -10.63
CA CYS A 2 13.42 -43.76 -11.56
C CYS A 2 14.32 -42.88 -10.71
N ARG A 3 15.63 -43.08 -10.86
CA ARG A 3 16.66 -42.24 -10.29
C ARG A 3 16.74 -40.97 -11.17
N PHE A 4 16.31 -39.82 -10.66
CA PHE A 4 16.68 -38.55 -11.21
C PHE A 4 18.13 -38.23 -10.79
N ASN A 5 19.06 -38.39 -11.74
CA ASN A 5 20.40 -37.83 -11.62
C ASN A 5 20.31 -36.33 -11.96
N SER A 6 20.15 -35.48 -10.96
CA SER A 6 20.42 -34.05 -11.10
C SER A 6 21.87 -33.79 -10.70
N SER A 7 22.76 -33.75 -11.69
CA SER A 7 24.05 -33.06 -11.51
C SER A 7 23.77 -31.57 -11.44
N LEU A 8 23.35 -31.10 -10.27
CA LEU A 8 23.36 -29.67 -9.97
C LEU A 8 24.82 -29.20 -9.97
N LYS A 9 25.17 -28.40 -10.94
CA LYS A 9 26.37 -27.57 -10.86
C LYS A 9 26.18 -26.68 -9.62
N HIS A 10 26.95 -26.92 -8.56
CA HIS A 10 27.16 -25.94 -7.53
C HIS A 10 27.82 -24.73 -8.22
N HIS A 11 27.07 -23.71 -8.55
CA HIS A 11 27.61 -22.39 -8.75
C HIS A 11 28.00 -21.91 -7.36
N ASP A 12 29.29 -21.84 -7.06
CA ASP A 12 29.80 -21.06 -5.93
C ASP A 12 29.43 -19.61 -6.18
N MET A 13 28.25 -19.20 -5.67
CA MET A 13 27.90 -17.78 -5.66
C MET A 13 28.87 -17.09 -4.72
N ASP A 14 29.59 -16.10 -5.24
CA ASP A 14 30.61 -15.34 -4.50
C ASP A 14 29.97 -14.28 -3.59
N TYR A 15 28.86 -14.66 -2.90
CA TYR A 15 28.19 -13.79 -1.92
C TYR A 15 28.78 -13.98 -0.53
N LYS A 16 28.95 -12.88 0.19
CA LYS A 16 29.31 -12.90 1.60
C LYS A 16 28.28 -13.70 2.42
N ILE A 17 28.73 -14.26 3.51
CA ILE A 17 27.98 -15.27 4.26
C ILE A 17 27.46 -14.70 5.57
N ILE A 18 26.20 -14.99 5.85
CA ILE A 18 25.58 -14.86 7.17
C ILE A 18 25.22 -16.24 7.69
N LYS A 19 25.61 -16.54 8.94
CA LYS A 19 25.31 -17.80 9.59
C LYS A 19 24.36 -17.62 10.75
N LEU A 20 23.33 -18.46 10.81
CA LEU A 20 22.30 -18.40 11.83
C LEU A 20 22.73 -19.16 13.10
N LYS A 21 22.17 -18.74 14.23
CA LYS A 21 22.24 -19.49 15.50
C LYS A 21 21.45 -20.81 15.37
N PRO A 22 21.86 -21.85 16.10
CA PRO A 22 21.12 -23.13 16.12
C PRO A 22 19.62 -22.91 16.41
N LYS A 23 18.76 -23.59 15.66
CA LYS A 23 17.29 -23.56 15.76
C LYS A 23 16.64 -22.20 15.44
N LYS A 24 17.36 -21.27 14.77
CA LYS A 24 16.80 -19.97 14.33
C LYS A 24 16.37 -20.00 12.87
N GLU A 25 16.59 -21.08 12.15
CA GLU A 25 16.16 -21.33 10.77
C GLU A 25 14.68 -21.71 10.63
N GLU A 26 13.96 -22.01 11.72
CA GLU A 26 12.59 -22.54 11.65
C GLU A 26 11.60 -21.61 10.95
N SER A 27 11.70 -20.30 11.14
CA SER A 27 10.84 -19.32 10.44
C SER A 27 11.12 -19.30 8.94
N LEU A 28 12.41 -19.43 8.55
CA LEU A 28 12.82 -19.46 7.14
C LEU A 28 12.38 -20.76 6.45
N ARG A 29 12.44 -21.90 7.14
CA ARG A 29 11.87 -23.17 6.64
C ARG A 29 10.36 -23.12 6.43
N ARG A 30 9.70 -22.11 6.99
CA ARG A 30 8.29 -21.76 6.77
C ARG A 30 8.14 -20.57 5.83
N PHE A 31 9.20 -20.23 5.07
CA PHE A 31 9.21 -19.17 4.05
C PHE A 31 8.95 -17.75 4.59
N HIS A 32 9.23 -17.48 5.87
CA HIS A 32 9.16 -16.11 6.39
C HIS A 32 10.28 -15.26 5.76
N PRO A 33 9.98 -14.10 5.13
CA PRO A 33 10.96 -13.37 4.32
C PRO A 33 11.93 -12.50 5.11
N TRP A 34 11.86 -12.47 6.45
CA TRP A 34 12.72 -11.66 7.27
C TRP A 34 13.57 -12.48 8.22
N ILE A 35 14.86 -12.12 8.30
CA ILE A 35 15.80 -12.62 9.31
C ILE A 35 16.07 -11.50 10.29
N PHE A 36 15.69 -11.71 11.54
CA PHE A 36 15.92 -10.75 12.59
C PHE A 36 17.35 -10.86 13.16
N SER A 37 17.93 -9.72 13.57
CA SER A 37 19.29 -9.64 14.11
C SER A 37 19.56 -10.61 15.29
N GLY A 38 18.55 -10.90 16.10
CA GLY A 38 18.62 -11.90 17.16
C GLY A 38 18.86 -13.33 16.68
N ALA A 39 18.63 -13.64 15.40
CA ALA A 39 18.84 -14.97 14.80
C ALA A 39 20.26 -15.15 14.24
N VAL A 40 21.00 -14.07 13.98
CA VAL A 40 22.33 -14.11 13.39
C VAL A 40 23.39 -14.49 14.43
N GLN A 41 24.22 -15.47 14.11
CA GLN A 41 25.36 -15.91 14.91
C GLN A 41 26.67 -15.27 14.48
N GLN A 42 26.91 -15.29 13.18
CA GLN A 42 28.15 -14.82 12.55
C GLN A 42 27.84 -14.20 11.20
N LYS A 43 28.61 -13.24 10.81
CA LYS A 43 28.61 -12.62 9.49
C LYS A 43 30.02 -12.22 9.11
N ASP A 44 30.28 -12.10 7.81
CA ASP A 44 31.54 -11.62 7.30
C ASP A 44 31.82 -10.18 7.77
N ASN A 45 33.10 -9.88 8.04
CA ASN A 45 33.49 -8.66 8.76
C ASN A 45 33.32 -7.37 7.95
N ASP A 46 33.34 -7.47 6.62
CA ASP A 46 33.35 -6.35 5.67
C ASP A 46 31.99 -6.19 4.92
N LEU A 47 30.89 -6.69 5.51
CA LEU A 47 29.54 -6.54 4.95
C LEU A 47 29.13 -5.08 4.87
N THR A 48 28.76 -4.66 3.67
CA THR A 48 28.16 -3.35 3.40
C THR A 48 26.65 -3.43 3.40
N GLU A 49 25.98 -2.45 3.96
CA GLU A 49 24.52 -2.39 3.98
C GLU A 49 23.97 -2.33 2.55
N GLY A 50 23.02 -3.20 2.23
CA GLY A 50 22.44 -3.35 0.89
C GLY A 50 23.06 -4.49 0.05
N GLU A 51 24.19 -5.04 0.46
CA GLU A 51 24.80 -6.19 -0.25
C GLU A 51 23.89 -7.42 -0.25
N VAL A 52 23.98 -8.19 -1.33
CA VAL A 52 23.40 -9.54 -1.41
C VAL A 52 24.26 -10.50 -0.59
N VAL A 53 23.62 -11.31 0.24
CA VAL A 53 24.29 -12.30 1.10
C VAL A 53 23.64 -13.67 0.98
N SER A 54 24.46 -14.71 1.09
CA SER A 54 24.02 -16.09 1.27
C SER A 54 23.84 -16.38 2.76
N VAL A 55 22.74 -17.01 3.13
CA VAL A 55 22.43 -17.35 4.52
C VAL A 55 22.49 -18.86 4.71
N TYR A 56 23.22 -19.27 5.76
CA TYR A 56 23.41 -20.66 6.12
C TYR A 56 22.94 -20.93 7.56
N THR A 57 22.47 -22.15 7.78
CA THR A 57 22.17 -22.65 9.14
C THR A 57 23.47 -22.82 9.96
N ALA A 58 23.33 -23.09 11.27
CA ALA A 58 24.47 -23.42 12.12
C ALA A 58 25.21 -24.69 11.65
N SER A 59 24.57 -25.59 10.92
CA SER A 59 25.15 -26.81 10.34
C SER A 59 25.70 -26.64 8.93
N ASN A 60 25.85 -25.40 8.44
CA ASN A 60 26.33 -25.06 7.09
C ASN A 60 25.42 -25.52 5.94
N GLU A 61 24.13 -25.65 6.18
CA GLU A 61 23.14 -25.88 5.13
C GLU A 61 22.71 -24.50 4.57
N PHE A 62 22.69 -24.33 3.24
CA PHE A 62 22.13 -23.13 2.60
C PHE A 62 20.65 -23.01 2.92
N ILE A 63 20.13 -21.82 3.14
CA ILE A 63 18.72 -21.63 3.46
C ILE A 63 18.07 -20.43 2.73
N ALA A 64 18.81 -19.40 2.38
CA ALA A 64 18.28 -18.25 1.67
C ALA A 64 19.37 -17.37 1.08
N VAL A 65 19.00 -16.53 0.11
CA VAL A 65 19.76 -15.39 -0.36
C VAL A 65 18.92 -14.13 -0.21
N GLY A 66 19.54 -12.98 0.14
CA GLY A 66 18.80 -11.74 0.35
C GLY A 66 19.68 -10.53 0.60
N HIS A 67 19.07 -9.39 0.82
CA HIS A 67 19.76 -8.14 1.11
C HIS A 67 20.08 -7.99 2.61
N TYR A 68 21.34 -7.76 2.93
CA TYR A 68 21.77 -7.39 4.28
C TYR A 68 21.38 -5.95 4.61
N GLN A 69 20.95 -5.71 5.86
CA GLN A 69 20.63 -4.38 6.36
C GLN A 69 20.95 -4.24 7.84
N ILE A 70 21.47 -3.08 8.25
CA ILE A 70 21.71 -2.76 9.65
C ILE A 70 20.37 -2.43 10.33
N GLY A 71 19.96 -3.23 11.33
CA GLY A 71 18.72 -2.99 12.04
C GLY A 71 18.13 -4.26 12.67
N SER A 72 16.86 -4.19 13.06
CA SER A 72 16.14 -5.33 13.65
C SER A 72 15.86 -6.43 12.63
N ILE A 73 15.58 -6.08 11.38
CA ILE A 73 15.49 -7.00 10.24
C ILE A 73 16.84 -6.94 9.54
N GLU A 74 17.68 -7.96 9.78
CA GLU A 74 19.05 -7.97 9.33
C GLU A 74 19.22 -8.53 7.92
N VAL A 75 18.33 -9.43 7.47
CA VAL A 75 18.26 -9.84 6.06
C VAL A 75 16.82 -9.85 5.59
N ARG A 76 16.61 -9.28 4.41
CA ARG A 76 15.37 -9.42 3.63
C ARG A 76 15.60 -10.45 2.54
N VAL A 77 14.93 -11.60 2.68
CA VAL A 77 15.09 -12.75 1.79
C VAL A 77 14.48 -12.45 0.42
N LEU A 78 15.27 -12.63 -0.62
CA LEU A 78 14.87 -12.52 -2.03
C LEU A 78 14.53 -13.90 -2.62
N SER A 79 15.28 -14.93 -2.20
CA SER A 79 15.02 -16.31 -2.61
C SER A 79 15.37 -17.30 -1.49
N PHE A 80 14.62 -18.40 -1.45
CA PHE A 80 14.92 -19.59 -0.63
C PHE A 80 15.64 -20.68 -1.45
N GLU A 81 15.90 -20.41 -2.73
CA GLU A 81 16.68 -21.24 -3.63
C GLU A 81 18.07 -20.60 -3.81
N GLU A 82 19.06 -21.42 -4.09
CA GLU A 82 20.42 -20.99 -4.41
C GLU A 82 20.44 -20.47 -5.84
N GLU A 83 20.25 -19.16 -6.00
CA GLU A 83 20.21 -18.48 -7.31
C GLU A 83 20.92 -17.11 -7.25
N GLU A 84 21.46 -16.68 -8.37
CA GLU A 84 22.07 -15.34 -8.50
C GLU A 84 20.99 -14.26 -8.57
N ILE A 85 21.26 -13.13 -7.88
CA ILE A 85 20.38 -11.96 -7.89
C ILE A 85 20.86 -11.01 -9.00
N ASP A 86 20.65 -11.43 -10.22
CA ASP A 86 21.07 -10.77 -11.44
C ASP A 86 19.88 -10.15 -12.22
N SER A 87 20.14 -9.74 -13.46
CA SER A 87 19.11 -9.19 -14.34
C SER A 87 17.96 -10.16 -14.60
N ASP A 88 18.26 -11.45 -14.75
CA ASP A 88 17.25 -12.48 -15.05
C ASP A 88 16.35 -12.74 -13.83
N PHE A 89 16.94 -12.72 -12.62
CA PHE A 89 16.18 -12.77 -11.37
C PHE A 89 15.13 -11.65 -11.31
N TRP A 90 15.56 -10.39 -11.51
CA TRP A 90 14.66 -9.23 -11.46
C TRP A 90 13.55 -9.33 -12.51
N GLN A 91 13.90 -9.69 -13.75
CA GLN A 91 12.91 -9.87 -14.81
C GLN A 91 11.90 -10.97 -14.49
N LYS A 92 12.35 -12.12 -13.99
CA LYS A 92 11.50 -13.25 -13.58
C LYS A 92 10.52 -12.83 -12.49
N ARG A 93 10.98 -12.11 -11.45
CA ARG A 93 10.15 -11.64 -10.33
C ARG A 93 9.11 -10.60 -10.79
N LEU A 94 9.53 -9.60 -11.56
CA LEU A 94 8.64 -8.57 -12.08
C LEU A 94 7.61 -9.14 -13.08
N LYS A 95 8.02 -10.08 -13.91
CA LYS A 95 7.11 -10.80 -14.82
C LYS A 95 6.07 -11.59 -14.03
N SER A 96 6.46 -12.30 -12.99
CA SER A 96 5.54 -13.03 -12.11
C SER A 96 4.51 -12.09 -11.46
N ALA A 97 4.94 -10.93 -10.97
CA ALA A 97 4.07 -9.91 -10.40
C ALA A 97 3.07 -9.37 -11.45
N LEU A 98 3.54 -9.09 -12.67
CA LEU A 98 2.67 -8.64 -13.77
C LEU A 98 1.64 -9.70 -14.18
N GLU A 99 2.06 -10.96 -14.31
CA GLU A 99 1.16 -12.08 -14.65
C GLU A 99 0.09 -12.29 -13.57
N LEU A 100 0.41 -12.11 -12.29
CA LEU A 100 -0.59 -12.11 -11.24
C LEU A 100 -1.66 -11.03 -11.50
N ARG A 101 -1.26 -9.78 -11.79
CA ARG A 101 -2.21 -8.67 -12.07
C ARG A 101 -3.07 -8.94 -13.30
N LYS A 102 -2.51 -9.56 -14.33
CA LYS A 102 -3.27 -10.03 -15.50
C LYS A 102 -4.27 -11.13 -15.15
N SER A 103 -3.83 -12.13 -14.39
CA SER A 103 -4.64 -13.30 -14.05
C SER A 103 -5.88 -12.98 -13.22
N ILE A 104 -5.82 -11.92 -12.40
CA ILE A 104 -6.96 -11.41 -11.62
C ILE A 104 -7.83 -10.41 -12.39
N GLY A 105 -7.57 -10.22 -13.70
CA GLY A 105 -8.37 -9.34 -14.56
C GLY A 105 -8.19 -7.84 -14.29
N LEU A 106 -7.13 -7.45 -13.60
CA LEU A 106 -6.91 -6.06 -13.20
C LEU A 106 -6.52 -5.17 -14.38
N LEU A 107 -5.71 -5.67 -15.31
CA LEU A 107 -5.31 -4.95 -16.51
C LEU A 107 -6.40 -5.07 -17.57
N SER A 108 -7.33 -4.12 -17.59
CA SER A 108 -8.46 -4.08 -18.50
C SER A 108 -8.66 -2.69 -19.09
N ALA A 109 -9.46 -2.57 -20.13
CA ALA A 109 -9.82 -1.27 -20.68
C ALA A 109 -10.45 -0.38 -19.58
N GLY A 110 -9.89 0.82 -19.39
CA GLY A 110 -10.32 1.75 -18.34
C GLY A 110 -9.69 1.52 -16.96
N ASN A 111 -8.72 0.61 -16.85
CA ASN A 111 -7.94 0.44 -15.61
C ASN A 111 -6.45 0.31 -15.93
N ASP A 112 -5.73 1.40 -15.86
CA ASP A 112 -4.29 1.52 -16.08
C ASP A 112 -3.54 1.99 -14.82
N SER A 113 -4.22 1.91 -13.66
CA SER A 113 -3.68 2.31 -12.36
C SER A 113 -3.73 1.14 -11.41
N TYR A 114 -2.55 0.65 -10.97
CA TYR A 114 -2.47 -0.52 -10.10
C TYR A 114 -1.12 -0.62 -9.41
N ARG A 115 -1.07 -1.38 -8.32
CA ARG A 115 0.18 -1.80 -7.70
C ARG A 115 0.76 -3.01 -8.43
N LEU A 116 1.89 -2.81 -9.10
CA LEU A 116 2.62 -3.88 -9.78
C LEU A 116 3.42 -4.74 -8.78
N VAL A 117 4.06 -4.11 -7.79
CA VAL A 117 4.84 -4.82 -6.76
C VAL A 117 4.46 -4.35 -5.37
N HIS A 118 4.07 -5.28 -4.51
CA HIS A 118 3.71 -5.05 -3.11
C HIS A 118 4.67 -5.76 -2.15
N GLY A 119 5.92 -5.39 -2.17
CA GLY A 119 6.95 -5.85 -1.22
C GLY A 119 6.98 -7.35 -1.02
N GLU A 120 6.87 -7.77 0.22
CA GLU A 120 6.88 -9.16 0.67
C GLU A 120 5.76 -10.01 0.04
N GLY A 121 4.66 -9.38 -0.34
CA GLY A 121 3.54 -10.05 -1.02
C GLY A 121 3.89 -10.57 -2.41
N ASP A 122 4.81 -9.90 -3.10
CA ASP A 122 5.32 -10.31 -4.41
C ASP A 122 6.74 -10.92 -4.34
N GLY A 123 7.22 -11.24 -3.13
CA GLY A 123 8.55 -11.82 -2.92
C GLY A 123 9.71 -10.85 -3.18
N LEU A 124 9.45 -9.55 -3.10
CA LEU A 124 10.42 -8.47 -3.27
C LEU A 124 10.42 -7.53 -2.04
N PRO A 125 10.87 -8.01 -0.86
CA PRO A 125 10.76 -7.31 0.41
C PRO A 125 11.32 -5.90 0.37
N GLY A 126 10.47 -4.92 0.69
CA GLY A 126 10.86 -3.52 0.70
C GLY A 126 10.82 -2.81 -0.65
N LEU A 127 10.22 -3.40 -1.69
CA LEU A 127 9.99 -2.77 -2.99
C LEU A 127 8.50 -2.51 -3.21
N ILE A 128 8.16 -1.28 -3.55
CA ILE A 128 6.81 -0.89 -3.99
C ILE A 128 6.91 -0.33 -5.40
N ILE A 129 6.04 -0.78 -6.29
CA ILE A 129 5.91 -0.22 -7.64
C ILE A 129 4.43 -0.05 -7.95
N ASP A 130 4.02 1.21 -8.15
CA ASP A 130 2.69 1.55 -8.66
C ASP A 130 2.81 2.02 -10.11
N VAL A 131 1.85 1.62 -10.92
CA VAL A 131 1.76 2.03 -12.34
C VAL A 131 0.58 2.98 -12.49
N TYR A 132 0.78 4.07 -13.21
CA TYR A 132 -0.21 5.06 -13.60
C TYR A 132 -0.09 5.32 -15.09
N ALA A 133 -1.01 4.79 -15.89
CA ALA A 133 -0.94 4.82 -17.35
C ALA A 133 0.43 4.30 -17.86
N GLU A 134 1.26 5.16 -18.40
CA GLU A 134 2.57 4.83 -18.99
C GLU A 134 3.75 5.07 -18.04
N THR A 135 3.47 5.37 -16.74
CA THR A 135 4.50 5.71 -15.74
C THR A 135 4.51 4.71 -14.59
N ALA A 136 5.66 4.11 -14.29
CA ALA A 136 5.89 3.35 -13.07
C ALA A 136 6.54 4.24 -12.00
N VAL A 137 6.02 4.20 -10.78
CA VAL A 137 6.58 4.91 -9.63
C VAL A 137 7.17 3.89 -8.66
N ILE A 138 8.49 3.95 -8.46
CA ILE A 138 9.24 3.03 -7.60
C ILE A 138 9.47 3.67 -6.23
N GLN A 139 9.20 2.93 -5.17
CA GLN A 139 9.64 3.25 -3.81
C GLN A 139 10.46 2.11 -3.24
N SER A 140 11.68 2.42 -2.81
CA SER A 140 12.54 1.53 -2.02
C SER A 140 12.36 1.82 -0.53
N HIS A 141 12.17 0.78 0.26
CA HIS A 141 12.03 0.82 1.72
C HIS A 141 13.21 0.13 2.43
N SER A 142 14.22 -0.27 1.67
CA SER A 142 15.46 -0.88 2.16
C SER A 142 16.65 -0.41 1.34
N VAL A 143 17.85 -0.49 1.93
CA VAL A 143 19.09 -0.11 1.24
C VAL A 143 19.34 -1.01 0.03
N GLY A 144 19.17 -2.32 0.16
CA GLY A 144 19.36 -3.25 -0.95
C GLY A 144 18.45 -2.99 -2.14
N MET A 145 17.19 -2.60 -1.92
CA MET A 145 16.30 -2.20 -3.01
C MET A 145 16.69 -0.86 -3.63
N HIS A 146 17.28 0.04 -2.84
CA HIS A 146 17.84 1.29 -3.38
C HIS A 146 19.05 1.01 -4.28
N GLU A 147 20.00 0.20 -3.82
CA GLU A 147 21.19 -0.16 -4.60
C GLU A 147 20.82 -0.92 -5.89
N SER A 148 19.79 -1.75 -5.85
CA SER A 148 19.28 -2.51 -7.00
C SER A 148 18.41 -1.67 -7.97
N ARG A 149 18.14 -0.39 -7.70
CA ARG A 149 17.15 0.42 -8.43
C ARG A 149 17.37 0.48 -9.95
N MET A 150 18.61 0.49 -10.41
CA MET A 150 18.93 0.53 -11.85
C MET A 150 18.66 -0.83 -12.51
N MET A 151 19.00 -1.95 -11.87
CA MET A 151 18.67 -3.28 -12.37
C MET A 151 17.14 -3.49 -12.39
N ILE A 152 16.42 -3.02 -11.37
CA ILE A 152 14.96 -3.03 -11.34
C ILE A 152 14.37 -2.18 -12.47
N CYS A 153 14.94 -0.98 -12.73
CA CYS A 153 14.54 -0.11 -13.83
C CYS A 153 14.68 -0.81 -15.18
N ASP A 154 15.83 -1.43 -15.45
CA ASP A 154 16.07 -2.15 -16.71
C ASP A 154 15.19 -3.39 -16.86
N ALA A 155 14.97 -4.13 -15.79
CA ALA A 155 14.05 -5.26 -15.77
C ALA A 155 12.59 -4.83 -16.02
N LEU A 156 12.14 -3.70 -15.46
CA LEU A 156 10.81 -3.14 -15.75
C LEU A 156 10.64 -2.80 -17.23
N LYS A 157 11.64 -2.16 -17.83
CA LYS A 157 11.64 -1.85 -19.28
C LYS A 157 11.52 -3.11 -20.11
N ALA A 158 12.28 -4.15 -19.77
CA ALA A 158 12.25 -5.44 -20.47
C ALA A 158 10.90 -6.13 -20.33
N VAL A 159 10.29 -6.14 -19.14
CA VAL A 159 9.03 -6.85 -18.84
C VAL A 159 7.82 -6.13 -19.39
N MET A 160 7.75 -4.80 -19.29
CA MET A 160 6.59 -4.01 -19.69
C MET A 160 6.68 -3.48 -21.13
N GLY A 161 7.88 -3.47 -21.72
CA GLY A 161 8.10 -3.08 -23.12
C GLY A 161 7.59 -1.66 -23.42
N THR A 162 6.93 -1.51 -24.56
CA THR A 162 6.45 -0.21 -25.09
C THR A 162 5.29 0.40 -24.29
N THR A 163 4.66 -0.34 -23.40
CA THR A 163 3.59 0.18 -22.53
C THR A 163 4.11 1.09 -21.43
N LEU A 164 5.40 1.01 -21.10
CA LEU A 164 6.06 1.82 -20.10
C LEU A 164 6.96 2.86 -20.78
N LYS A 165 6.65 4.14 -20.55
CA LYS A 165 7.44 5.26 -21.11
C LYS A 165 8.25 6.00 -20.05
N ASN A 166 7.85 5.91 -18.79
CA ASN A 166 8.48 6.65 -17.72
C ASN A 166 8.65 5.77 -16.48
N ILE A 167 9.77 5.93 -15.78
CA ILE A 167 10.02 5.34 -14.46
C ILE A 167 10.48 6.46 -13.54
N TYR A 168 9.68 6.75 -12.52
CA TYR A 168 9.99 7.74 -11.50
C TYR A 168 10.38 7.07 -10.18
N TYR A 169 11.56 7.39 -9.68
CA TYR A 169 12.04 6.93 -8.38
C TYR A 169 11.66 7.92 -7.30
N LYS A 170 10.91 7.47 -6.29
CA LYS A 170 10.38 8.31 -5.22
C LYS A 170 10.69 7.72 -3.85
N SER A 171 11.94 7.75 -3.43
CA SER A 171 12.40 7.06 -2.22
C SER A 171 13.07 7.95 -1.18
N GLU A 172 13.20 9.25 -1.42
CA GLU A 172 13.82 10.20 -0.49
C GLU A 172 13.30 10.06 0.95
N THR A 173 11.98 9.86 1.13
CA THR A 173 11.34 9.78 2.44
C THR A 173 11.02 8.36 2.90
N THR A 174 11.27 7.33 2.08
CA THR A 174 10.95 5.93 2.38
C THR A 174 12.16 5.08 2.77
N LEU A 175 13.36 5.54 2.44
CA LEU A 175 14.60 4.87 2.81
C LEU A 175 14.86 4.96 4.32
N PRO A 176 15.58 3.98 4.89
CA PRO A 176 15.97 4.02 6.28
C PRO A 176 16.79 5.27 6.60
N TYR A 177 16.30 6.13 7.47
CA TYR A 177 16.92 7.41 7.83
C TYR A 177 18.40 7.27 8.26
N LYS A 178 18.74 6.18 8.95
CA LYS A 178 20.11 5.93 9.44
C LYS A 178 21.11 5.60 8.34
N ALA A 179 20.65 5.20 7.17
CA ALA A 179 21.55 4.85 6.07
C ALA A 179 22.17 6.07 5.38
N ASN A 180 21.56 7.26 5.55
CA ASN A 180 22.06 8.55 5.03
C ASN A 180 22.49 8.50 3.55
N LEU A 181 21.69 7.87 2.70
CA LEU A 181 22.02 7.56 1.30
C LEU A 181 22.01 8.78 0.38
N GLY A 182 21.49 9.93 0.84
CA GLY A 182 21.39 11.15 0.02
C GLY A 182 20.54 10.97 -1.25
N ALA A 183 19.59 10.02 -1.25
CA ALA A 183 18.81 9.71 -2.42
C ALA A 183 17.83 10.83 -2.74
N GLU A 184 17.82 11.27 -3.99
CA GLU A 184 16.86 12.23 -4.53
C GLU A 184 15.76 11.53 -5.32
N ASN A 185 14.60 12.18 -5.42
CA ASN A 185 13.51 11.72 -6.28
C ASN A 185 13.79 12.16 -7.72
N GLU A 186 13.79 11.23 -8.66
CA GLU A 186 14.16 11.50 -10.05
C GLU A 186 13.50 10.55 -11.05
N TYR A 187 13.51 10.92 -12.34
CA TYR A 187 13.20 9.98 -13.40
C TYR A 187 14.44 9.13 -13.72
N LEU A 188 14.32 7.80 -13.51
CA LEU A 188 15.35 6.83 -13.95
C LEU A 188 15.23 6.52 -15.44
N PHE A 189 14.03 6.72 -16.02
CA PHE A 189 13.77 6.53 -17.44
C PHE A 189 12.65 7.46 -17.89
N GLY A 190 12.78 8.02 -19.10
CA GLY A 190 11.78 8.92 -19.69
C GLY A 190 11.76 10.31 -19.06
N GLY A 191 10.59 10.74 -18.60
CA GLY A 191 10.39 12.06 -17.95
C GLY A 191 10.06 13.20 -18.91
N LYS A 192 9.90 12.91 -20.21
CA LYS A 192 9.42 13.85 -21.23
C LYS A 192 8.02 13.42 -21.68
N ASP A 193 7.16 14.38 -21.97
CA ASP A 193 5.80 14.14 -22.49
C ASP A 193 5.01 13.13 -21.64
N VAL A 194 5.02 13.31 -20.33
CA VAL A 194 4.45 12.38 -19.36
C VAL A 194 2.93 12.52 -19.36
N ALA A 195 2.20 11.41 -19.53
CA ALA A 195 0.75 11.39 -19.39
C ALA A 195 0.36 11.74 -17.93
N GLU A 196 -0.38 12.83 -17.75
CA GLU A 196 -0.80 13.31 -16.43
C GLU A 196 -2.04 12.60 -15.88
N ILE A 197 -2.77 11.90 -16.75
CA ILE A 197 -4.07 11.30 -16.43
C ILE A 197 -3.91 9.79 -16.41
N ALA A 198 -4.47 9.18 -15.37
CA ALA A 198 -4.60 7.75 -15.23
C ALA A 198 -6.07 7.37 -15.02
N SER A 199 -6.39 6.08 -15.15
CA SER A 199 -7.76 5.58 -15.08
C SER A 199 -7.87 4.43 -14.08
N GLU A 200 -8.96 4.41 -13.32
CA GLU A 200 -9.34 3.32 -12.43
C GLU A 200 -10.83 3.00 -12.63
N ASN A 201 -11.13 1.78 -13.06
CA ASN A 201 -12.51 1.34 -13.32
C ASN A 201 -13.29 2.32 -14.24
N GLY A 202 -12.62 2.91 -15.23
CA GLY A 202 -13.21 3.86 -16.18
C GLY A 202 -13.32 5.31 -15.67
N LEU A 203 -12.96 5.60 -14.43
CA LEU A 203 -12.85 6.95 -13.89
C LEU A 203 -11.44 7.49 -14.04
N LYS A 204 -11.31 8.73 -14.48
CA LYS A 204 -10.04 9.42 -14.73
C LYS A 204 -9.60 10.20 -13.50
N PHE A 205 -8.29 10.31 -13.29
CA PHE A 205 -7.72 11.15 -12.23
C PHE A 205 -6.28 11.56 -12.55
N TYR A 206 -5.82 12.58 -11.83
CA TYR A 206 -4.45 13.07 -11.88
C TYR A 206 -3.66 12.51 -10.70
N PRO A 207 -2.82 11.48 -10.87
CA PRO A 207 -1.91 11.04 -9.81
C PRO A 207 -0.78 12.07 -9.67
N ASP A 208 -0.47 12.47 -8.42
CA ASP A 208 0.63 13.40 -8.14
C ASP A 208 1.82 12.65 -7.55
N TRP A 209 2.56 11.91 -8.38
CA TRP A 209 3.74 11.17 -7.91
C TRP A 209 4.92 12.07 -7.58
N ILE A 210 5.00 13.32 -8.08
CA ILE A 210 6.11 14.22 -7.81
C ILE A 210 5.98 14.84 -6.41
N LYS A 211 4.85 15.48 -6.10
CA LYS A 211 4.63 16.26 -4.87
C LYS A 211 3.57 15.67 -3.94
N GLY A 212 2.83 14.67 -4.39
CA GLY A 212 1.77 14.02 -3.63
C GLY A 212 2.29 13.01 -2.61
N GLN A 213 1.38 12.51 -1.79
CA GLN A 213 1.68 11.47 -0.81
C GLN A 213 1.93 10.12 -1.49
N LYS A 214 2.74 9.27 -0.83
CA LYS A 214 3.06 7.94 -1.33
C LYS A 214 3.56 7.98 -2.77
N THR A 215 2.98 7.16 -3.64
CA THR A 215 3.26 7.11 -5.07
C THR A 215 2.41 8.07 -5.90
N GLY A 216 1.51 8.85 -5.27
CA GLY A 216 0.69 9.87 -5.95
C GLY A 216 -0.82 9.68 -5.85
N PHE A 217 -1.28 8.44 -5.62
CA PHE A 217 -2.67 8.06 -5.40
C PHE A 217 -2.78 6.84 -4.47
N PHE A 218 -3.92 6.63 -3.83
CA PHE A 218 -4.15 5.49 -2.94
C PHE A 218 -4.85 4.35 -3.69
N VAL A 219 -4.08 3.61 -4.50
CA VAL A 219 -4.62 2.47 -5.29
C VAL A 219 -5.12 1.31 -4.42
N ASP A 220 -4.69 1.25 -3.16
CA ASP A 220 -5.13 0.26 -2.16
C ASP A 220 -6.60 0.39 -1.74
N GLN A 221 -7.27 1.49 -2.08
CA GLN A 221 -8.70 1.71 -1.79
C GLN A 221 -9.62 1.43 -3.00
N ARG A 222 -9.11 0.89 -4.13
CA ARG A 222 -9.87 0.67 -5.38
C ARG A 222 -11.18 -0.10 -5.14
N ASP A 223 -11.10 -1.27 -4.51
CA ASP A 223 -12.25 -2.15 -4.31
C ASP A 223 -13.23 -1.55 -3.30
N ASN A 224 -12.72 -0.80 -2.32
CA ASN A 224 -13.53 -0.10 -1.34
C ASN A 224 -14.28 1.08 -1.96
N ARG A 225 -13.65 1.79 -2.92
CA ARG A 225 -14.31 2.83 -3.72
C ARG A 225 -15.42 2.25 -4.60
N ALA A 226 -15.15 1.12 -5.27
CA ALA A 226 -16.14 0.43 -6.09
C ALA A 226 -17.32 -0.11 -5.25
N LEU A 227 -17.07 -0.54 -4.02
CA LEU A 227 -18.13 -0.92 -3.10
C LEU A 227 -18.95 0.29 -2.67
N LEU A 228 -18.31 1.41 -2.31
CA LEU A 228 -19.00 2.65 -1.93
C LEU A 228 -19.97 3.13 -3.02
N GLU A 229 -19.57 3.07 -4.28
CA GLU A 229 -20.39 3.44 -5.42
C GLU A 229 -21.76 2.77 -5.38
N ARG A 230 -21.83 1.48 -4.99
CA ARG A 230 -23.09 0.72 -4.89
C ARG A 230 -24.03 1.26 -3.81
N TYR A 231 -23.49 1.94 -2.80
CA TYR A 231 -24.26 2.55 -1.70
C TYR A 231 -24.61 4.01 -1.95
N ALA A 232 -24.06 4.66 -2.97
CA ALA A 232 -24.13 6.10 -3.14
C ALA A 232 -25.46 6.61 -3.72
N LYS A 233 -26.22 5.78 -4.45
CA LYS A 233 -27.42 6.20 -5.19
C LYS A 233 -28.42 6.95 -4.31
N GLY A 234 -28.70 8.21 -4.68
CA GLY A 234 -29.67 9.08 -4.03
C GLY A 234 -29.25 9.61 -2.67
N ARG A 235 -28.02 9.34 -2.22
CA ARG A 235 -27.51 9.73 -0.90
C ARG A 235 -26.78 11.06 -0.92
N SER A 236 -26.80 11.75 0.22
CA SER A 236 -25.88 12.86 0.55
C SER A 236 -24.60 12.24 1.15
N VAL A 237 -23.51 12.43 0.47
CA VAL A 237 -22.23 11.78 0.78
C VAL A 237 -21.24 12.80 1.38
N LEU A 238 -20.59 12.44 2.49
CA LEU A 238 -19.49 13.19 3.09
C LEU A 238 -18.22 12.34 3.06
N ASN A 239 -17.24 12.77 2.27
CA ASN A 239 -15.93 12.14 2.17
C ASN A 239 -14.92 12.92 3.02
N MET A 240 -14.60 12.42 4.20
CA MET A 240 -13.63 13.00 5.13
C MET A 240 -12.23 12.43 4.86
N PHE A 241 -11.20 13.29 4.99
CA PHE A 241 -9.82 12.98 4.62
C PHE A 241 -9.73 12.58 3.13
N CYS A 242 -10.38 13.36 2.29
CA CYS A 242 -10.66 12.98 0.91
C CYS A 242 -9.41 12.87 0.02
N TYR A 243 -8.27 13.44 0.46
CA TYR A 243 -7.04 13.56 -0.33
C TYR A 243 -7.36 14.12 -1.73
N THR A 244 -7.21 13.34 -2.80
CA THR A 244 -7.49 13.76 -4.18
C THR A 244 -8.88 13.34 -4.68
N GLY A 245 -9.80 13.02 -3.76
CA GLY A 245 -11.22 12.81 -4.04
C GLY A 245 -11.60 11.43 -4.58
N GLY A 246 -10.76 10.40 -4.40
CA GLY A 246 -11.02 9.07 -4.94
C GLY A 246 -12.42 8.53 -4.64
N PHE A 247 -12.86 8.56 -3.39
CA PHE A 247 -14.21 8.14 -3.01
C PHE A 247 -15.30 9.07 -3.56
N SER A 248 -15.00 10.37 -3.73
CA SER A 248 -15.98 11.36 -4.16
C SER A 248 -16.43 11.15 -5.59
N PHE A 249 -15.49 10.97 -6.55
CA PHE A 249 -15.89 10.76 -7.94
C PHE A 249 -16.54 9.38 -8.17
N TYR A 250 -16.24 8.36 -7.35
CA TYR A 250 -17.01 7.10 -7.33
C TYR A 250 -18.43 7.30 -6.79
N ALA A 251 -18.62 8.09 -5.73
CA ALA A 251 -19.94 8.42 -5.22
C ALA A 251 -20.81 9.16 -6.26
N MET A 252 -20.19 10.10 -7.01
CA MET A 252 -20.87 10.81 -8.08
C MET A 252 -21.30 9.87 -9.22
N ARG A 253 -20.45 8.94 -9.66
CA ARG A 253 -20.82 7.94 -10.66
C ARG A 253 -21.91 7.00 -10.13
N GLY A 254 -21.90 6.70 -8.84
CA GLY A 254 -22.95 5.96 -8.14
C GLY A 254 -24.28 6.72 -7.98
N ASN A 255 -24.44 7.89 -8.64
CA ASN A 255 -25.62 8.73 -8.59
C ASN A 255 -25.96 9.24 -7.17
N ALA A 256 -24.95 9.65 -6.39
CA ALA A 256 -25.19 10.45 -5.20
C ALA A 256 -25.91 11.74 -5.55
N LYS A 257 -26.82 12.21 -4.67
CA LYS A 257 -27.53 13.47 -4.88
C LYS A 257 -26.69 14.69 -4.49
N LEU A 258 -25.73 14.50 -3.57
CA LEU A 258 -24.80 15.50 -3.07
C LEU A 258 -23.52 14.80 -2.65
N VAL A 259 -22.34 15.38 -2.92
CA VAL A 259 -21.03 14.89 -2.48
C VAL A 259 -20.21 16.04 -1.94
N HIS A 260 -19.89 16.01 -0.66
CA HIS A 260 -18.96 16.94 -0.06
C HIS A 260 -17.65 16.24 0.29
N SER A 261 -16.55 16.87 -0.05
CA SER A 261 -15.18 16.38 0.17
C SER A 261 -14.45 17.30 1.15
N VAL A 262 -13.79 16.74 2.16
CA VAL A 262 -13.07 17.52 3.17
C VAL A 262 -11.65 16.98 3.34
N ASP A 263 -10.68 17.87 3.22
CA ASP A 263 -9.28 17.61 3.54
C ASP A 263 -8.63 18.88 4.11
N SER A 264 -7.67 18.73 4.98
CA SER A 264 -6.95 19.88 5.55
C SER A 264 -5.98 20.55 4.55
N SER A 265 -5.61 19.83 3.48
CA SER A 265 -4.72 20.30 2.42
C SER A 265 -5.49 20.98 1.30
N SER A 266 -5.33 22.31 1.16
CA SER A 266 -5.92 23.05 0.03
C SER A 266 -5.43 22.55 -1.34
N LYS A 267 -4.19 22.04 -1.42
CA LYS A 267 -3.66 21.39 -2.62
C LYS A 267 -4.43 20.09 -2.95
N ALA A 268 -4.73 19.28 -1.95
CA ALA A 268 -5.52 18.04 -2.13
C ALA A 268 -6.96 18.38 -2.58
N VAL A 269 -7.58 19.39 -1.97
CA VAL A 269 -8.91 19.90 -2.36
C VAL A 269 -8.93 20.41 -3.79
N MET A 270 -7.92 21.19 -4.20
CA MET A 270 -7.81 21.65 -5.58
C MET A 270 -7.72 20.49 -6.57
N LEU A 271 -6.95 19.44 -6.23
CA LEU A 271 -6.81 18.25 -7.08
C LEU A 271 -8.10 17.39 -7.05
N THR A 272 -8.82 17.36 -5.94
CA THR A 272 -10.16 16.75 -5.85
C THR A 272 -11.12 17.41 -6.84
N ASN A 273 -11.20 18.73 -6.89
CA ASN A 273 -12.03 19.47 -7.83
C ASN A 273 -11.64 19.16 -9.29
N LYS A 274 -10.32 19.14 -9.59
CA LYS A 274 -9.81 18.78 -10.93
C LYS A 274 -10.20 17.35 -11.34
N ASN A 275 -10.14 16.40 -10.40
CA ASN A 275 -10.53 15.00 -10.62
C ASN A 275 -12.04 14.81 -10.79
N VAL A 276 -12.83 15.60 -10.10
CA VAL A 276 -14.30 15.61 -10.31
C VAL A 276 -14.62 16.21 -11.68
N GLU A 277 -14.06 17.36 -12.01
CA GLU A 277 -14.34 18.07 -13.27
C GLU A 277 -14.02 17.25 -14.51
N ILE A 278 -12.90 16.48 -14.51
CA ILE A 278 -12.53 15.65 -15.68
C ILE A 278 -13.52 14.50 -15.92
N ASN A 279 -14.25 14.06 -14.90
CA ASN A 279 -15.24 12.97 -15.00
C ASN A 279 -16.67 13.50 -15.14
N PHE A 280 -16.97 14.63 -14.55
CA PHE A 280 -18.33 15.20 -14.43
C PHE A 280 -18.28 16.71 -14.65
N PRO A 281 -18.00 17.17 -15.87
CA PRO A 281 -17.92 18.60 -16.17
C PRO A 281 -19.25 19.27 -15.86
N ASP A 282 -19.17 20.47 -15.26
CA ASP A 282 -20.31 21.32 -14.87
C ASP A 282 -21.30 20.70 -13.85
N ASP A 283 -20.98 19.56 -13.25
CA ASP A 283 -21.86 18.91 -12.26
C ASP A 283 -21.78 19.63 -10.91
N LYS A 284 -22.91 20.20 -10.48
CA LYS A 284 -23.01 20.98 -9.24
C LYS A 284 -23.28 20.16 -7.98
N ARG A 285 -23.33 18.82 -8.07
CA ARG A 285 -23.53 17.95 -6.90
C ARG A 285 -22.31 17.86 -5.98
N HIS A 286 -21.14 18.31 -6.43
CA HIS A 286 -19.91 18.22 -5.65
C HIS A 286 -19.44 19.59 -5.16
N GLU A 287 -18.98 19.60 -3.89
CA GLU A 287 -18.26 20.71 -3.28
C GLU A 287 -17.12 20.18 -2.39
N ALA A 288 -15.97 20.88 -2.38
CA ALA A 288 -14.82 20.48 -1.59
C ALA A 288 -14.31 21.60 -0.67
N PHE A 289 -13.94 21.23 0.56
CA PHE A 289 -13.58 22.16 1.63
C PHE A 289 -12.17 21.86 2.15
N ALA A 290 -11.34 22.90 2.20
CA ALA A 290 -10.01 22.83 2.82
C ALA A 290 -10.14 23.15 4.31
N GLU A 291 -10.47 22.15 5.13
CA GLU A 291 -10.73 22.33 6.56
C GLU A 291 -10.28 21.10 7.38
N ASP A 292 -10.05 21.35 8.69
CA ASP A 292 -9.79 20.25 9.63
C ASP A 292 -11.00 19.31 9.73
N ALA A 293 -10.74 18.01 9.57
CA ALA A 293 -11.79 17.01 9.50
C ALA A 293 -12.64 16.92 10.78
N PHE A 294 -12.03 17.00 11.97
CA PHE A 294 -12.78 16.96 13.22
C PHE A 294 -13.64 18.19 13.43
N LYS A 295 -13.11 19.36 13.03
CA LYS A 295 -13.84 20.62 13.11
C LYS A 295 -15.04 20.60 12.16
N TYR A 296 -14.82 20.21 10.89
CA TYR A 296 -15.90 20.13 9.91
C TYR A 296 -16.99 19.12 10.34
N LEU A 297 -16.59 17.89 10.70
CA LEU A 297 -17.53 16.85 11.15
C LEU A 297 -18.30 17.27 12.41
N GLY A 298 -17.69 18.07 13.30
CA GLY A 298 -18.35 18.64 14.48
C GLY A 298 -19.38 19.71 14.14
N SER A 299 -19.19 20.48 13.07
CA SER A 299 -20.02 21.64 12.69
C SER A 299 -21.27 21.27 11.88
N ILE A 300 -21.33 20.10 11.22
CA ILE A 300 -22.50 19.68 10.44
C ILE A 300 -23.70 19.40 11.34
N ASN A 301 -24.92 19.53 10.81
CA ASN A 301 -26.14 19.16 11.53
C ASN A 301 -26.38 17.65 11.48
N LYS A 302 -27.14 17.15 12.44
CA LYS A 302 -27.59 15.75 12.42
C LYS A 302 -28.49 15.51 11.21
N GLY A 303 -28.15 14.48 10.42
CA GLY A 303 -28.94 14.09 9.28
C GLY A 303 -28.62 14.79 7.97
N ASP A 304 -27.65 15.72 7.94
CA ASP A 304 -27.20 16.36 6.68
C ASP A 304 -26.69 15.34 5.67
N TYR A 305 -26.07 14.26 6.16
CA TYR A 305 -25.53 13.18 5.34
C TYR A 305 -26.06 11.81 5.77
N ASP A 306 -26.24 10.96 4.78
CA ASP A 306 -26.68 9.57 4.97
C ASP A 306 -25.66 8.54 4.43
N LEU A 307 -24.48 9.01 3.98
CA LEU A 307 -23.28 8.22 3.74
C LEU A 307 -22.05 9.01 4.12
N ILE A 308 -21.24 8.49 5.05
CA ILE A 308 -20.01 9.14 5.53
C ILE A 308 -18.84 8.22 5.35
N ILE A 309 -17.73 8.74 4.79
CA ILE A 309 -16.44 8.06 4.66
C ILE A 309 -15.45 8.68 5.66
N LEU A 310 -14.81 7.83 6.45
CA LEU A 310 -13.76 8.17 7.41
C LEU A 310 -12.50 7.38 7.05
N ASP A 311 -11.60 7.98 6.25
CA ASP A 311 -10.33 7.39 5.84
C ASP A 311 -9.14 8.21 6.34
N PRO A 312 -8.96 8.31 7.67
CA PRO A 312 -7.92 9.14 8.25
C PRO A 312 -6.52 8.58 7.97
N PRO A 313 -5.48 9.43 7.99
CA PRO A 313 -4.10 8.97 7.98
C PRO A 313 -3.83 8.06 9.18
N ALA A 314 -2.75 7.25 9.10
CA ALA A 314 -2.38 6.36 10.18
C ALA A 314 -2.15 7.11 11.51
N PHE A 315 -3.03 6.92 12.48
CA PHE A 315 -2.92 7.56 13.79
C PHE A 315 -1.81 6.96 14.66
N ALA A 316 -1.35 5.74 14.33
CA ALA A 316 -0.20 5.10 14.98
C ALA A 316 0.79 4.60 13.95
N LYS A 317 2.05 5.05 14.03
CA LYS A 317 3.19 4.57 13.23
C LYS A 317 4.09 3.60 14.02
N HIS A 318 3.95 3.53 15.34
CA HIS A 318 4.72 2.67 16.24
C HIS A 318 3.87 2.22 17.42
N ARG A 319 4.29 1.12 18.08
CA ARG A 319 3.52 0.49 19.17
C ARG A 319 3.18 1.43 20.32
N GLY A 320 4.07 2.37 20.68
CA GLY A 320 3.83 3.33 21.75
C GLY A 320 2.64 4.28 21.49
N ALA A 321 2.22 4.47 20.24
CA ALA A 321 1.11 5.35 19.86
C ALA A 321 -0.27 4.63 19.83
N ILE A 322 -0.32 3.31 20.02
CA ILE A 322 -1.55 2.49 19.85
C ILE A 322 -2.71 3.03 20.70
N LYS A 323 -2.49 3.28 21.98
CA LYS A 323 -3.54 3.74 22.91
C LYS A 323 -4.18 5.04 22.44
N ASN A 324 -3.37 6.02 22.06
CA ASN A 324 -3.84 7.32 21.57
C ASN A 324 -4.56 7.19 20.22
N ALA A 325 -4.05 6.35 19.32
CA ALA A 325 -4.67 6.07 18.04
C ALA A 325 -6.07 5.46 18.19
N LEU A 326 -6.24 4.47 19.07
CA LEU A 326 -7.54 3.85 19.35
C LEU A 326 -8.54 4.86 19.93
N GLN A 327 -8.10 5.79 20.76
CA GLN A 327 -8.95 6.89 21.23
C GLN A 327 -9.31 7.85 20.10
N GLY A 328 -8.39 8.11 19.17
CA GLY A 328 -8.66 8.91 17.97
C GLY A 328 -9.73 8.27 17.08
N TYR A 329 -9.59 6.98 16.75
CA TYR A 329 -10.61 6.24 15.98
C TYR A 329 -11.95 6.19 16.70
N LYS A 330 -11.97 5.93 18.01
CA LYS A 330 -13.18 5.94 18.82
C LYS A 330 -13.91 7.29 18.73
N ARG A 331 -13.18 8.39 18.96
CA ARG A 331 -13.76 9.74 18.94
C ARG A 331 -14.28 10.11 17.55
N LEU A 332 -13.53 9.85 16.49
CA LEU A 332 -13.91 10.12 15.11
C LEU A 332 -15.22 9.40 14.74
N ASN A 333 -15.30 8.11 15.01
CA ASN A 333 -16.48 7.31 14.72
C ASN A 333 -17.68 7.71 15.59
N ALA A 334 -17.49 8.07 16.86
CA ALA A 334 -18.58 8.51 17.74
C ALA A 334 -19.26 9.78 17.22
N VAL A 335 -18.47 10.76 16.74
CA VAL A 335 -19.02 11.97 16.13
C VAL A 335 -19.80 11.62 14.84
N ALA A 336 -19.23 10.79 13.98
CA ALA A 336 -19.92 10.38 12.75
C ALA A 336 -21.24 9.65 13.03
N PHE A 337 -21.31 8.76 14.03
CA PHE A 337 -22.55 8.09 14.44
C PHE A 337 -23.58 9.05 15.03
N ASP A 338 -23.15 10.07 15.75
CA ASP A 338 -24.07 11.12 16.25
C ASP A 338 -24.65 11.97 15.13
N LYS A 339 -23.87 12.24 14.08
CA LYS A 339 -24.22 13.19 13.00
C LYS A 339 -24.95 12.54 11.83
N ILE A 340 -24.69 11.28 11.51
CA ILE A 340 -25.30 10.61 10.35
C ILE A 340 -26.80 10.45 10.49
N ALA A 341 -27.53 10.56 9.37
CA ALA A 341 -28.97 10.32 9.32
C ALA A 341 -29.33 8.89 9.79
N PRO A 342 -30.53 8.67 10.37
CA PRO A 342 -31.02 7.33 10.63
C PRO A 342 -31.09 6.49 9.34
N GLY A 343 -30.62 5.25 9.38
CA GLY A 343 -30.50 4.38 8.21
C GLY A 343 -29.29 4.70 7.33
N GLY A 344 -28.39 5.55 7.82
CA GLY A 344 -27.17 5.94 7.11
C GLY A 344 -26.10 4.86 7.11
N ILE A 345 -25.13 5.02 6.21
CA ILE A 345 -24.00 4.11 6.01
C ILE A 345 -22.68 4.83 6.33
N VAL A 346 -21.85 4.22 7.16
CA VAL A 346 -20.49 4.71 7.45
C VAL A 346 -19.45 3.74 6.92
N PHE A 347 -18.55 4.23 6.07
CA PHE A 347 -17.30 3.56 5.73
C PHE A 347 -16.20 4.11 6.64
N THR A 348 -15.56 3.26 7.43
CA THR A 348 -14.49 3.70 8.33
C THR A 348 -13.27 2.82 8.21
N PHE A 349 -12.08 3.44 8.15
CA PHE A 349 -10.82 2.77 7.84
C PHE A 349 -9.72 3.04 8.86
N SER A 350 -8.74 2.15 8.88
CA SER A 350 -7.44 2.33 9.50
C SER A 350 -6.35 1.69 8.64
N CYS A 351 -5.37 2.49 8.22
CA CYS A 351 -4.17 2.04 7.54
C CYS A 351 -2.95 1.87 8.49
N SER A 352 -3.15 1.93 9.81
CA SER A 352 -2.09 1.75 10.80
C SER A 352 -1.69 0.28 10.92
N GLN A 353 -0.49 -0.08 10.47
CA GLN A 353 0.04 -1.44 10.53
C GLN A 353 0.08 -2.02 11.96
N VAL A 354 0.35 -1.18 12.98
CA VAL A 354 0.43 -1.61 14.38
C VAL A 354 -0.94 -1.78 15.07
N ILE A 355 -2.04 -1.39 14.42
CA ILE A 355 -3.41 -1.58 14.92
C ILE A 355 -3.98 -2.85 14.29
N THR A 356 -4.36 -3.82 15.11
CA THR A 356 -4.98 -5.06 14.63
C THR A 356 -6.45 -4.85 14.23
N LYS A 357 -7.02 -5.76 13.45
CA LYS A 357 -8.45 -5.73 13.08
C LYS A 357 -9.36 -5.72 14.31
N GLU A 358 -9.02 -6.53 15.31
CA GLU A 358 -9.78 -6.65 16.55
C GLU A 358 -9.73 -5.35 17.35
N ALA A 359 -8.54 -4.74 17.48
CA ALA A 359 -8.37 -3.48 18.19
C ALA A 359 -9.12 -2.33 17.51
N PHE A 360 -9.06 -2.24 16.17
CA PHE A 360 -9.83 -1.25 15.40
C PHE A 360 -11.34 -1.47 15.59
N ARG A 361 -11.83 -2.71 15.44
CA ARG A 361 -13.24 -3.06 15.65
C ARG A 361 -13.70 -2.72 17.06
N LEU A 362 -12.88 -2.95 18.10
CA LEU A 362 -13.20 -2.61 19.48
C LEU A 362 -13.32 -1.09 19.68
N ALA A 363 -12.47 -0.29 19.03
CA ALA A 363 -12.58 1.16 19.06
C ALA A 363 -13.88 1.65 18.42
N VAL A 364 -14.27 1.08 17.27
CA VAL A 364 -15.53 1.39 16.58
C VAL A 364 -16.75 0.92 17.38
N PHE A 365 -16.70 -0.27 17.99
CA PHE A 365 -17.72 -0.75 18.94
C PHE A 365 -17.90 0.23 20.10
N SER A 366 -16.82 0.68 20.70
CA SER A 366 -16.87 1.64 21.81
C SER A 366 -17.49 2.99 21.39
N ALA A 367 -17.25 3.41 20.14
CA ALA A 367 -17.87 4.60 19.56
C ALA A 367 -19.38 4.43 19.36
N ALA A 368 -19.81 3.27 18.85
CA ALA A 368 -21.22 2.94 18.68
C ALA A 368 -21.98 2.93 20.02
N ALA A 369 -21.40 2.27 21.04
CA ALA A 369 -21.97 2.25 22.39
C ALA A 369 -22.13 3.66 22.99
N MET A 370 -21.13 4.53 22.78
CA MET A 370 -21.19 5.93 23.25
C MET A 370 -22.26 6.77 22.55
N SER A 371 -22.51 6.52 21.25
CA SER A 371 -23.51 7.26 20.48
C SER A 371 -24.96 6.85 20.85
N GLY A 372 -25.14 5.72 21.54
CA GLY A 372 -26.46 5.14 21.83
C GLY A 372 -27.20 4.62 20.59
N ARG A 373 -26.56 4.61 19.39
CA ARG A 373 -27.15 4.16 18.13
C ARG A 373 -26.97 2.64 17.97
N LYS A 374 -27.92 2.00 17.31
CA LYS A 374 -27.76 0.61 16.88
C LYS A 374 -26.95 0.58 15.59
N VAL A 375 -25.81 -0.10 15.63
CA VAL A 375 -24.85 -0.16 14.51
C VAL A 375 -24.63 -1.62 14.12
N ARG A 376 -24.74 -1.90 12.81
CA ARG A 376 -24.50 -3.24 12.25
C ARG A 376 -23.35 -3.19 11.25
N ILE A 377 -22.47 -4.18 11.29
CA ILE A 377 -21.41 -4.36 10.30
C ILE A 377 -22.00 -5.04 9.06
N LEU A 378 -21.94 -4.37 7.92
CA LEU A 378 -22.34 -4.93 6.63
C LEU A 378 -21.17 -5.62 5.93
N HIS A 379 -19.97 -5.00 5.95
CA HIS A 379 -18.77 -5.54 5.36
C HIS A 379 -17.56 -5.33 6.26
N GLN A 380 -16.62 -6.26 6.17
CA GLN A 380 -15.23 -6.12 6.66
C GLN A 380 -14.34 -5.98 5.45
N LEU A 381 -13.52 -4.94 5.41
CA LEU A 381 -12.74 -4.53 4.26
C LEU A 381 -11.25 -4.69 4.53
N SER A 382 -10.50 -4.90 3.46
CA SER A 382 -9.04 -5.02 3.46
C SER A 382 -8.46 -4.35 2.21
N GLN A 383 -7.16 -4.47 2.03
CA GLN A 383 -6.47 -4.10 0.79
C GLN A 383 -6.91 -4.96 -0.40
N PRO A 384 -6.89 -4.44 -1.64
CA PRO A 384 -7.31 -5.16 -2.84
C PRO A 384 -6.29 -6.23 -3.27
N ALA A 385 -6.69 -7.04 -4.25
CA ALA A 385 -5.90 -8.20 -4.69
C ALA A 385 -4.52 -7.85 -5.31
N ASP A 386 -4.33 -6.65 -5.81
CA ASP A 386 -3.01 -6.17 -6.27
C ASP A 386 -2.07 -5.71 -5.14
N HIS A 387 -2.54 -5.81 -3.90
CA HIS A 387 -1.73 -5.66 -2.68
C HIS A 387 -1.68 -7.02 -1.95
N PRO A 388 -1.13 -8.07 -2.56
CA PRO A 388 -1.17 -9.41 -1.99
C PRO A 388 -0.43 -9.47 -0.65
N ILE A 389 -0.96 -10.28 0.25
CA ILE A 389 -0.31 -10.58 1.52
C ILE A 389 0.38 -11.93 1.35
N ASN A 390 1.68 -11.99 1.62
CA ASN A 390 2.36 -13.26 1.70
C ASN A 390 1.82 -14.04 2.90
N ILE A 391 1.29 -15.23 2.67
CA ILE A 391 0.67 -16.05 3.72
C ILE A 391 1.65 -16.41 4.85
N TYR A 392 2.94 -16.41 4.55
CA TYR A 392 4.03 -16.66 5.51
C TYR A 392 4.50 -15.40 6.23
N HIS A 393 3.93 -14.21 5.86
CA HIS A 393 4.29 -12.89 6.40
C HIS A 393 3.01 -12.08 6.70
N PRO A 394 2.31 -12.41 7.79
CA PRO A 394 1.05 -11.76 8.14
C PRO A 394 1.19 -10.26 8.45
N GLU A 395 2.40 -9.77 8.72
CA GLU A 395 2.72 -8.35 8.92
C GLU A 395 2.45 -7.49 7.67
N GLY A 396 2.28 -8.11 6.49
CA GLY A 396 1.86 -7.43 5.26
C GLY A 396 0.41 -6.93 5.27
N GLU A 397 -0.40 -7.34 6.23
CA GLU A 397 -1.79 -6.87 6.37
C GLU A 397 -1.83 -5.53 7.11
N TYR A 398 -2.23 -4.45 6.42
CA TYR A 398 -2.22 -3.11 7.02
C TYR A 398 -3.55 -2.35 6.91
N LEU A 399 -4.35 -2.55 5.85
CA LEU A 399 -5.62 -1.86 5.65
C LEU A 399 -6.77 -2.64 6.29
N LYS A 400 -7.53 -1.96 7.14
CA LYS A 400 -8.74 -2.47 7.77
C LYS A 400 -9.86 -1.48 7.56
N GLY A 401 -11.04 -1.97 7.20
CA GLY A 401 -12.22 -1.14 7.07
C GLY A 401 -13.48 -1.86 7.51
N LEU A 402 -14.48 -1.06 7.87
CA LEU A 402 -15.83 -1.53 8.18
C LEU A 402 -16.83 -0.70 7.40
N VAL A 403 -17.84 -1.35 6.83
CA VAL A 403 -19.05 -0.70 6.35
C VAL A 403 -20.14 -0.95 7.37
N LEU A 404 -20.70 0.12 7.88
CA LEU A 404 -21.61 0.12 9.03
C LEU A 404 -22.95 0.73 8.65
N TYR A 405 -24.04 0.05 9.03
CA TYR A 405 -25.39 0.59 8.97
C TYR A 405 -25.74 1.16 10.35
N VAL A 406 -26.24 2.38 10.40
CA VAL A 406 -26.52 3.13 11.63
C VAL A 406 -28.00 3.47 11.72
N GLU A 407 -28.75 2.83 12.65
CA GLU A 407 -30.18 3.07 12.90
C GLU A 407 -30.45 4.36 13.68
#